data_7bbc5d5fb65cc213f7e7000a447fc458
#
_entry.id   7bbc5d5fb65cc213f7e7000a447fc458
#
_cell.length_a   1.000
_cell.length_b   1.000
_cell.length_c   1.000
_cell.angle_alpha   90.00
_cell.angle_beta   90.00
_cell.angle_gamma   90.00
#
_symmetry.space_group_name_H-M   'P 1'
#
loop_
_entity.id
_entity.type
_entity.pdbx_description
1 polymer ?
#
loop_
_entity_poly.entity_id
_entity_poly.type
_entity_poly.pdbx_seq_one_letter_code
_entity_poly.pdbx_strand_id
1 'polypeptide(L)'
;MKILLAEDDFVTRKFMTNFLSKYGECDVTVDGMEAVDAFMMALEDDAPYDLVCLDIMMPVMDGYQALMGIRNLEKERNIPEEKQAKVIMATALNDEKNVKMAFELGCTVYSGKPIDQEKFEQVLKKFGLI
;
A
#
# COMPACT_ATOMS: atom_id res chain seq x y z
N MET A 1 9.76 -8.68 -6.49
CA MET A 1 8.57 -8.20 -5.77
C MET A 1 7.84 -7.18 -6.63
N LYS A 2 6.53 -7.23 -6.68
CA LYS A 2 5.71 -6.28 -7.42
C LYS A 2 5.03 -5.35 -6.45
N ILE A 3 5.20 -4.03 -6.63
CA ILE A 3 4.82 -3.00 -5.66
C ILE A 3 3.84 -2.01 -6.29
N LEU A 4 2.79 -1.65 -5.55
CA LEU A 4 1.86 -0.59 -5.92
C LEU A 4 2.04 0.56 -4.93
N LEU A 5 2.26 1.77 -5.46
CA LEU A 5 2.37 2.99 -4.65
C LEU A 5 1.22 3.92 -5.00
N ALA A 6 0.54 4.43 -4.00
CA ALA A 6 -0.48 5.48 -4.16
C ALA A 6 -0.10 6.68 -3.30
N GLU A 7 0.26 7.77 -3.96
CA GLU A 7 0.73 9.00 -3.32
C GLU A 7 0.46 10.19 -4.23
N ASP A 8 -0.30 11.17 -3.75
CA ASP A 8 -0.66 12.36 -4.54
C ASP A 8 0.39 13.47 -4.48
N ASP A 9 1.23 13.51 -3.46
CA ASP A 9 2.29 14.52 -3.34
C ASP A 9 3.47 14.16 -4.25
N PHE A 10 3.80 15.05 -5.19
CA PHE A 10 4.83 14.79 -6.19
C PHE A 10 6.20 14.50 -5.58
N VAL A 11 6.63 15.28 -4.60
CA VAL A 11 7.96 15.11 -3.97
C VAL A 11 8.03 13.78 -3.21
N THR A 12 7.03 13.49 -2.40
CA THR A 12 6.95 12.24 -1.66
C THR A 12 6.87 11.04 -2.61
N ARG A 13 6.07 11.16 -3.67
CA ARG A 13 5.92 10.10 -4.67
C ARG A 13 7.26 9.79 -5.33
N LYS A 14 8.01 10.80 -5.73
CA LYS A 14 9.33 10.63 -6.34
C LYS A 14 10.32 9.95 -5.39
N PHE A 15 10.34 10.42 -4.14
CA PHE A 15 11.18 9.82 -3.11
C PHE A 15 10.85 8.35 -2.89
N MET A 16 9.57 8.03 -2.72
CA MET A 16 9.11 6.67 -2.49
C MET A 16 9.37 5.77 -3.71
N THR A 17 9.16 6.27 -4.91
CA THR A 17 9.43 5.51 -6.13
C THR A 17 10.89 5.13 -6.24
N ASN A 18 11.78 6.08 -5.99
CA ASN A 18 13.23 5.83 -6.02
C ASN A 18 13.63 4.82 -4.95
N PHE A 19 13.05 4.94 -3.76
CA PHE A 19 13.33 4.04 -2.65
C PHE A 19 12.81 2.62 -2.93
N LEU A 20 11.55 2.50 -3.34
CA LEU A 20 10.91 1.21 -3.55
C LEU A 20 11.48 0.44 -4.76
N SER A 21 11.98 1.15 -5.76
CA SER A 21 12.54 0.48 -6.95
C SER A 21 13.77 -0.35 -6.66
N LYS A 22 14.39 -0.19 -5.50
CA LYS A 22 15.47 -1.07 -5.03
C LYS A 22 14.99 -2.48 -4.73
N TYR A 23 13.72 -2.65 -4.43
CA TYR A 23 13.16 -3.91 -3.94
C TYR A 23 12.32 -4.63 -5.01
N GLY A 24 11.91 -3.94 -6.05
CA GLY A 24 11.11 -4.57 -7.09
C GLY A 24 10.51 -3.57 -8.07
N GLU A 25 9.66 -4.09 -8.94
CA GLU A 25 8.91 -3.28 -9.90
C GLU A 25 7.85 -2.47 -9.16
N CYS A 26 7.83 -1.15 -9.36
CA CYS A 26 6.93 -0.25 -8.68
C CYS A 26 6.00 0.45 -9.67
N ASP A 27 4.71 0.17 -9.58
CA ASP A 27 3.68 0.89 -10.31
C ASP A 27 3.16 2.04 -9.45
N VAL A 28 3.01 3.22 -10.03
CA VAL A 28 2.71 4.45 -9.29
C VAL A 28 1.34 4.99 -9.66
N THR A 29 0.55 5.32 -8.65
CA THR A 29 -0.77 5.93 -8.80
C THR A 29 -0.84 7.19 -7.96
N VAL A 30 -1.79 8.08 -8.25
CA VAL A 30 -1.88 9.40 -7.62
C VAL A 30 -3.11 9.59 -6.74
N ASP A 31 -4.03 8.64 -6.76
CA ASP A 31 -5.21 8.65 -5.89
C ASP A 31 -5.68 7.23 -5.59
N GLY A 32 -6.65 7.12 -4.69
CA GLY A 32 -7.15 5.81 -4.25
C GLY A 32 -7.90 5.05 -5.33
N MET A 33 -8.60 5.74 -6.21
CA MET A 33 -9.33 5.10 -7.31
C MET A 33 -8.37 4.43 -8.29
N GLU A 34 -7.32 5.14 -8.69
CA GLU A 34 -6.28 4.57 -9.54
C GLU A 34 -5.61 3.36 -8.88
N ALA A 35 -5.39 3.43 -7.56
CA ALA A 35 -4.79 2.33 -6.83
C ALA A 35 -5.67 1.07 -6.85
N VAL A 36 -6.96 1.22 -6.59
CA VAL A 36 -7.91 0.10 -6.63
C VAL A 36 -8.00 -0.47 -8.03
N ASP A 37 -8.10 0.38 -9.05
CA ASP A 37 -8.15 -0.06 -10.45
C ASP A 37 -6.88 -0.82 -10.84
N ALA A 38 -5.71 -0.33 -10.47
CA ALA A 38 -4.44 -1.00 -10.75
C ALA A 38 -4.37 -2.36 -10.05
N PHE A 39 -4.84 -2.43 -8.81
CA PHE A 39 -4.87 -3.68 -8.05
C PHE A 39 -5.79 -4.71 -8.71
N MET A 40 -6.97 -4.28 -9.13
CA MET A 40 -7.93 -5.14 -9.83
C MET A 40 -7.36 -5.67 -11.14
N MET A 41 -6.75 -4.80 -11.95
CA MET A 41 -6.15 -5.20 -13.22
C MET A 41 -5.02 -6.20 -13.01
N ALA A 42 -4.21 -6.03 -11.97
CA ALA A 42 -3.14 -6.97 -11.65
C ALA A 42 -3.70 -8.36 -11.31
N LEU A 43 -4.80 -8.41 -10.57
CA LEU A 43 -5.46 -9.68 -10.27
C LEU A 43 -6.02 -10.35 -11.53
N GLU A 44 -6.62 -9.56 -12.42
CA GLU A 44 -7.15 -10.07 -13.70
C GLU A 44 -6.05 -10.62 -14.59
N ASP A 45 -4.87 -10.00 -14.57
CA ASP A 45 -3.70 -10.41 -15.35
C ASP A 45 -2.92 -11.56 -14.68
N ASP A 46 -3.41 -12.07 -13.57
CA ASP A 46 -2.73 -13.12 -12.78
C ASP A 46 -1.31 -12.71 -12.37
N ALA A 47 -1.12 -11.43 -12.11
CA ALA A 47 0.15 -10.83 -11.70
C ALA A 47 -0.08 -9.90 -10.50
N PRO A 48 -0.48 -10.44 -9.33
CA PRO A 48 -0.88 -9.64 -8.18
C PRO A 48 0.30 -8.88 -7.57
N TYR A 49 -0.02 -7.78 -6.87
CA TYR A 49 0.97 -7.04 -6.11
C TYR A 49 1.30 -7.77 -4.81
N ASP A 50 2.57 -7.74 -4.44
CA ASP A 50 3.05 -8.28 -3.17
C ASP A 50 2.96 -7.25 -2.05
N LEU A 51 3.21 -5.99 -2.40
CA LEU A 51 3.25 -4.87 -1.46
C LEU A 51 2.46 -3.71 -2.03
N VAL A 52 1.64 -3.09 -1.19
CA VAL A 52 0.90 -1.86 -1.52
C VAL A 52 1.25 -0.80 -0.48
N CYS A 53 1.71 0.35 -0.93
CA CYS A 53 1.98 1.51 -0.07
C CYS A 53 0.94 2.57 -0.37
N LEU A 54 0.12 2.91 0.62
CA LEU A 54 -0.98 3.86 0.49
C LEU A 54 -0.79 5.07 1.40
N ASP A 55 -0.92 6.27 0.84
CA ASP A 55 -1.14 7.47 1.64
C ASP A 55 -2.61 7.55 2.01
N ILE A 56 -2.94 8.18 3.14
CA ILE A 56 -4.33 8.36 3.57
C ILE A 56 -4.97 9.55 2.85
N MET A 57 -4.28 10.69 2.85
CA MET A 57 -4.83 11.94 2.31
C MET A 57 -4.61 12.02 0.81
N MET A 58 -5.58 11.50 0.05
CA MET A 58 -5.54 11.54 -1.42
C MET A 58 -6.88 12.03 -1.96
N PRO A 59 -6.88 12.71 -3.14
CA PRO A 59 -8.14 13.13 -3.77
C PRO A 59 -8.91 11.94 -4.34
N VAL A 60 -10.17 12.16 -4.65
CA VAL A 60 -11.11 11.21 -5.27
C VAL A 60 -11.49 10.07 -4.32
N MET A 61 -10.51 9.29 -3.87
CA MET A 61 -10.69 8.19 -2.92
C MET A 61 -9.49 8.19 -2.00
N ASP A 62 -9.71 8.29 -0.69
CA ASP A 62 -8.62 8.31 0.28
C ASP A 62 -8.01 6.91 0.52
N GLY A 63 -6.95 6.86 1.33
CA GLY A 63 -6.25 5.61 1.59
C GLY A 63 -7.08 4.58 2.33
N TYR A 64 -7.98 4.99 3.21
CA TYR A 64 -8.87 4.06 3.91
C TYR A 64 -9.84 3.39 2.94
N GLN A 65 -10.43 4.19 2.06
CA GLN A 65 -11.34 3.67 1.03
C GLN A 65 -10.63 2.74 0.06
N ALA A 66 -9.40 3.10 -0.33
CA ALA A 66 -8.59 2.26 -1.20
C ALA A 66 -8.24 0.93 -0.53
N LEU A 67 -7.87 0.95 0.75
CA LEU A 67 -7.58 -0.26 1.52
C LEU A 67 -8.81 -1.18 1.57
N MET A 68 -9.98 -0.62 1.86
CA MET A 68 -11.23 -1.39 1.85
C MET A 68 -11.48 -2.03 0.49
N GLY A 69 -11.29 -1.28 -0.58
CA GLY A 69 -11.48 -1.79 -1.95
C GLY A 69 -10.53 -2.93 -2.26
N ILE A 70 -9.27 -2.79 -1.89
CA ILE A 70 -8.25 -3.82 -2.11
C ILE A 70 -8.60 -5.10 -1.35
N ARG A 71 -8.93 -5.00 -0.06
CA ARG A 71 -9.30 -6.16 0.74
C ARG A 71 -10.58 -6.83 0.26
N ASN A 72 -11.55 -6.05 -0.20
CA ASN A 72 -12.78 -6.60 -0.79
C ASN A 72 -12.50 -7.36 -2.08
N LEU A 73 -11.61 -6.87 -2.94
CA LEU A 73 -11.22 -7.58 -4.16
C LEU A 73 -10.57 -8.93 -3.84
N GLU A 74 -9.70 -8.96 -2.84
CA GLU A 74 -9.07 -10.20 -2.40
C GLU A 74 -10.10 -11.20 -1.86
N LYS A 75 -11.04 -10.70 -1.07
CA LYS A 75 -12.12 -11.52 -0.49
C LYS A 75 -13.02 -12.10 -1.56
N GLU A 76 -13.44 -11.29 -2.54
CA GLU A 76 -14.28 -11.73 -3.65
C GLU A 76 -13.64 -12.84 -4.48
N ARG A 77 -12.31 -12.82 -4.59
CA ARG A 77 -11.55 -13.81 -5.35
C ARG A 77 -11.07 -14.97 -4.49
N ASN A 78 -11.48 -15.01 -3.22
CA ASN A 78 -11.12 -16.07 -2.26
C ASN A 78 -9.60 -16.26 -2.12
N ILE A 79 -8.84 -15.15 -2.15
CA ILE A 79 -7.39 -15.20 -1.97
C ILE A 79 -7.10 -15.51 -0.50
N PRO A 80 -6.36 -16.60 -0.20
CA PRO A 80 -6.04 -16.93 1.19
C PRO A 80 -5.16 -15.86 1.82
N GLU A 81 -5.29 -15.69 3.13
CA GLU A 81 -4.64 -14.62 3.88
C GLU A 81 -3.12 -14.55 3.63
N GLU A 82 -2.45 -15.69 3.56
CA GLU A 82 -1.01 -15.76 3.34
C GLU A 82 -0.58 -15.30 1.94
N LYS A 83 -1.52 -15.21 1.00
CA LYS A 83 -1.27 -14.73 -0.37
C LYS A 83 -1.77 -13.33 -0.63
N GLN A 84 -2.43 -12.72 0.36
CA GLN A 84 -2.91 -11.34 0.23
C GLN A 84 -1.73 -10.35 0.24
N ALA A 85 -1.90 -9.22 -0.46
CA ALA A 85 -0.88 -8.19 -0.49
C ALA A 85 -0.63 -7.63 0.91
N LYS A 86 0.62 -7.33 1.21
CA LYS A 86 0.96 -6.59 2.42
C LYS A 86 0.67 -5.12 2.15
N VAL A 87 -0.08 -4.47 3.03
CA VAL A 87 -0.47 -3.06 2.85
C VAL A 87 0.16 -2.23 3.95
N ILE A 88 0.97 -1.26 3.54
CA ILE A 88 1.60 -0.28 4.43
C ILE A 88 0.91 1.06 4.21
N MET A 89 0.31 1.60 5.28
CA MET A 89 -0.24 2.95 5.26
C MET A 89 0.85 3.92 5.69
N ALA A 90 1.21 4.86 4.82
CA ALA A 90 2.27 5.84 5.10
C ALA A 90 1.68 7.25 4.98
N THR A 91 1.58 7.97 6.09
CA THR A 91 0.87 9.25 6.13
C THR A 91 1.44 10.21 7.15
N ALA A 92 1.14 11.50 6.96
CA ALA A 92 1.42 12.52 7.96
C ALA A 92 0.46 12.46 9.16
N LEU A 93 -0.69 11.79 9.00
CA LEU A 93 -1.65 11.58 10.08
C LEU A 93 -1.14 10.45 10.98
N ASN A 94 -0.84 10.79 12.23
CA ASN A 94 -0.21 9.84 13.14
C ASN A 94 -0.82 9.88 14.53
N ASP A 95 -2.15 9.96 14.63
CA ASP A 95 -2.83 9.83 15.90
C ASP A 95 -3.39 8.42 16.11
N GLU A 96 -3.64 8.07 17.36
CA GLU A 96 -4.07 6.73 17.77
C GLU A 96 -5.35 6.28 17.06
N LYS A 97 -6.29 7.19 16.84
CA LYS A 97 -7.57 6.89 16.18
C LYS A 97 -7.36 6.45 14.74
N ASN A 98 -6.51 7.16 14.00
CA ASN A 98 -6.21 6.83 12.61
C ASN A 98 -5.46 5.51 12.50
N VAL A 99 -4.52 5.25 13.40
CA VAL A 99 -3.78 3.98 13.45
C VAL A 99 -4.74 2.81 13.69
N LYS A 100 -5.62 2.95 14.67
CA LYS A 100 -6.60 1.91 15.00
C LYS A 100 -7.51 1.60 13.82
N MET A 101 -8.05 2.65 13.18
CA MET A 101 -8.93 2.48 12.02
C MET A 101 -8.22 1.77 10.86
N ALA A 102 -6.97 2.11 10.59
CA ALA A 102 -6.20 1.46 9.54
C ALA A 102 -6.07 -0.05 9.77
N PHE A 103 -5.74 -0.46 10.99
CA PHE A 103 -5.62 -1.88 11.31
C PHE A 103 -6.97 -2.61 11.28
N GLU A 104 -8.04 -1.97 11.73
CA GLU A 104 -9.38 -2.54 11.65
C GLU A 104 -9.82 -2.79 10.20
N LEU A 105 -9.38 -1.94 9.27
CA LEU A 105 -9.68 -2.09 7.85
C LEU A 105 -8.74 -3.07 7.13
N GLY A 106 -7.75 -3.59 7.82
CA GLY A 106 -6.89 -4.65 7.27
C GLY A 106 -5.52 -4.21 6.79
N CYS A 107 -4.99 -3.06 7.23
CA CYS A 107 -3.63 -2.70 6.90
C CYS A 107 -2.64 -3.61 7.63
N THR A 108 -1.50 -3.89 7.00
CA THR A 108 -0.47 -4.74 7.59
C THR A 108 0.43 -3.94 8.53
N VAL A 109 0.82 -2.74 8.11
CA VAL A 109 1.70 -1.85 8.87
C VAL A 109 1.23 -0.41 8.67
N TYR A 110 1.32 0.38 9.73
CA TYR A 110 1.04 1.82 9.69
C TYR A 110 2.33 2.57 10.01
N SER A 111 2.69 3.52 9.16
CA SER A 111 3.91 4.32 9.34
C SER A 111 3.60 5.80 9.19
N GLY A 112 4.24 6.64 10.01
CA GLY A 112 4.22 8.07 9.82
C GLY A 112 5.19 8.51 8.73
N LYS A 113 5.02 9.72 8.22
CA LYS A 113 5.98 10.35 7.30
C LYS A 113 6.88 11.31 8.08
N PRO A 114 8.15 11.45 7.69
CA PRO A 114 8.84 10.79 6.59
C PRO A 114 9.15 9.31 6.89
N ILE A 115 9.25 8.51 5.84
CA ILE A 115 9.53 7.08 5.97
C ILE A 115 11.00 6.89 6.39
N ASP A 116 11.22 6.11 7.46
CA ASP A 116 12.54 5.68 7.88
C ASP A 116 12.93 4.44 7.06
N GLN A 117 13.96 4.57 6.23
CA GLN A 117 14.35 3.51 5.30
C GLN A 117 14.80 2.23 6.02
N GLU A 118 15.51 2.34 7.13
CA GLU A 118 15.94 1.16 7.89
C GLU A 118 14.77 0.41 8.49
N LYS A 119 13.82 1.13 9.08
CA LYS A 119 12.61 0.52 9.66
C LYS A 119 11.76 -0.12 8.58
N PHE A 120 11.66 0.54 7.43
CA PHE A 120 10.90 0.00 6.29
C PHE A 120 11.52 -1.32 5.81
N GLU A 121 12.83 -1.36 5.67
CA GLU A 121 13.54 -2.59 5.28
C GLU A 121 13.33 -3.71 6.28
N GLN A 122 13.37 -3.40 7.58
CA GLN A 122 13.08 -4.38 8.64
C GLN A 122 11.66 -4.94 8.52
N VAL A 123 10.69 -4.10 8.18
CA VAL A 123 9.31 -4.54 7.95
C VAL A 123 9.24 -5.49 6.76
N LEU A 124 9.91 -5.17 5.66
CA LEU A 124 9.92 -6.05 4.49
C LEU A 124 10.52 -7.41 4.81
N LYS A 125 11.58 -7.45 5.60
CA LYS A 125 12.20 -8.70 6.07
C LYS A 125 11.27 -9.47 6.98
N LYS A 126 10.60 -8.79 7.90
CA LYS A 126 9.67 -9.41 8.85
C LYS A 126 8.54 -10.15 8.15
N PHE A 127 8.02 -9.58 7.07
CA PHE A 127 6.91 -10.18 6.31
C PHE A 127 7.36 -11.06 5.14
N GLY A 128 8.66 -11.34 5.05
CA GLY A 128 9.18 -12.26 4.05
C GLY A 128 9.20 -11.71 2.63
N LEU A 129 9.17 -10.39 2.47
CA LEU A 129 9.16 -9.76 1.15
C LEU A 129 10.58 -9.60 0.58
N ILE A 130 11.57 -9.57 1.44
CA ILE A 130 12.99 -9.56 1.04
C ILE A 130 13.82 -10.50 1.90
#